data_432eb570206b84f0a36246bb1ab4c819
#
_entry.id   432eb570206b84f0a36246bb1ab4c819
#
_cell.length_a   1.000
_cell.length_b   1.000
_cell.length_c   1.000
_cell.angle_alpha   90.00
_cell.angle_beta   90.00
_cell.angle_gamma   90.00
#
_symmetry.space_group_name_H-M   'P 1'
#
loop_
_entity.id
_entity.type
_entity.pdbx_description
1 polymer ?
#
loop_
_entity_poly.entity_id
_entity_poly.type
_entity_poly.pdbx_seq_one_letter_code
_entity_poly.pdbx_strand_id
1 'polypeptide(L)'
;MFHINCNTTFNKLSNGRKWRGRSVDSIVDELEQLQNMGVKYIKVIDDSFLEQERNEQWAKEFCEKIKSRGINVSLRGSLKADQVEDEKIKYLKEAGFHSFACGIENGSNTALKRMNKSASLEDNKRALDILKKHGIYVQAGFILFDDNTTFEELKENYEFLREYDWIITKGIFSEMFAADGTLYTEKLKKEDKIVKNDVYDNNKYEIVDPKVKLTYNALKKWHKSHMKLYDMIIDPISSPKAIDETGEKSFYDLFYQLKLKDLDFMKMVLDDVERGITERELNEKVIAQIIGNSEFYSSINRSGQALCEKYNLNYDGKENPFIR
;
A
#
# COMPACT_ATOMS: atom_id res chain seq x y z
N MET A 1 0.90 -6.52 -4.35
CA MET A 1 -0.44 -7.18 -4.36
C MET A 1 -0.77 -7.47 -2.92
N PHE A 2 -1.70 -6.72 -2.34
CA PHE A 2 -2.08 -6.91 -0.94
C PHE A 2 -3.26 -7.88 -0.92
N HIS A 3 -3.06 -9.04 -0.33
CA HIS A 3 -4.09 -10.08 -0.22
C HIS A 3 -4.82 -9.96 1.10
N ILE A 4 -6.02 -9.42 1.09
CA ILE A 4 -6.88 -9.45 2.26
C ILE A 4 -7.42 -10.86 2.44
N ASN A 5 -7.29 -11.38 3.63
CA ASN A 5 -7.74 -12.73 4.00
C ASN A 5 -7.22 -13.89 3.13
N CYS A 6 -6.37 -13.63 2.15
CA CYS A 6 -5.61 -14.71 1.51
C CYS A 6 -4.68 -15.42 2.49
N ASN A 7 -4.19 -14.70 3.52
CA ASN A 7 -3.29 -15.30 4.51
C ASN A 7 -3.89 -16.48 5.27
N THR A 8 -5.19 -16.50 5.54
CA THR A 8 -5.77 -17.62 6.26
C THR A 8 -6.04 -18.84 5.37
N THR A 9 -6.34 -18.63 4.08
CA THR A 9 -6.65 -19.75 3.18
C THR A 9 -5.50 -20.08 2.26
N PHE A 10 -4.93 -19.11 1.55
CA PHE A 10 -3.86 -19.37 0.57
C PHE A 10 -2.54 -19.75 1.25
N ASN A 11 -2.13 -19.04 2.30
CA ASN A 11 -0.92 -19.36 3.06
C ASN A 11 -1.06 -20.68 3.83
N LYS A 12 -2.25 -21.02 4.32
CA LYS A 12 -2.51 -22.32 4.93
C LYS A 12 -2.41 -23.46 3.93
N LEU A 13 -2.80 -23.24 2.70
CA LEU A 13 -2.71 -24.25 1.63
C LEU A 13 -1.28 -24.41 1.11
N SER A 14 -0.56 -23.30 0.93
CA SER A 14 0.80 -23.30 0.34
C SER A 14 1.91 -23.54 1.37
N ASN A 15 1.80 -22.95 2.57
CA ASN A 15 2.87 -22.94 3.57
C ASN A 15 2.54 -23.71 4.86
N GLY A 16 1.35 -24.30 4.96
CA GLY A 16 0.86 -25.00 6.16
C GLY A 16 0.27 -24.08 7.21
N ARG A 17 -0.23 -24.68 8.30
CA ARG A 17 -1.02 -23.98 9.33
C ARG A 17 -0.20 -23.35 10.46
N LYS A 18 1.07 -23.73 10.58
CA LYS A 18 1.94 -23.23 11.67
C LYS A 18 2.85 -22.14 11.14
N TRP A 19 2.91 -21.03 11.85
CA TRP A 19 3.93 -20.03 11.66
C TRP A 19 5.32 -20.64 11.98
N ARG A 20 6.32 -20.26 11.23
CA ARG A 20 7.70 -20.74 11.39
C ARG A 20 8.62 -19.53 11.29
N GLY A 21 9.25 -19.16 12.40
CA GLY A 21 10.27 -18.13 12.45
C GLY A 21 11.67 -18.73 12.35
N ARG A 22 12.56 -18.02 11.69
CA ARG A 22 14.00 -18.27 11.79
C ARG A 22 14.54 -17.65 13.09
N SER A 23 15.57 -18.25 13.66
CA SER A 23 16.29 -17.66 14.78
C SER A 23 16.97 -16.34 14.37
N VAL A 24 17.23 -15.46 15.35
CA VAL A 24 17.95 -14.21 15.12
C VAL A 24 19.32 -14.51 14.46
N ASP A 25 20.07 -15.49 14.98
CA ASP A 25 21.38 -15.84 14.41
C ASP A 25 21.28 -16.23 12.94
N SER A 26 20.31 -17.08 12.58
CA SER A 26 20.14 -17.51 11.20
C SER A 26 19.82 -16.36 10.24
N ILE A 27 19.08 -15.35 10.68
CA ILE A 27 18.78 -14.17 9.86
C ILE A 27 20.02 -13.29 9.75
N VAL A 28 20.70 -13.04 10.87
CA VAL A 28 21.88 -12.17 10.93
C VAL A 28 23.04 -12.76 10.14
N ASP A 29 23.26 -14.09 10.20
CA ASP A 29 24.26 -14.79 9.40
C ASP A 29 24.02 -14.58 7.89
N GLU A 30 22.78 -14.66 7.43
CA GLU A 30 22.43 -14.42 6.03
C GLU A 30 22.66 -12.94 5.64
N LEU A 31 22.27 -11.99 6.49
CA LEU A 31 22.48 -10.56 6.24
C LEU A 31 23.98 -10.22 6.15
N GLU A 32 24.80 -10.81 7.02
CA GLU A 32 26.26 -10.65 6.98
C GLU A 32 26.85 -11.23 5.69
N GLN A 33 26.44 -12.44 5.28
CA GLN A 33 26.85 -13.02 4.01
C GLN A 33 26.46 -12.14 2.82
N LEU A 34 25.24 -11.63 2.77
CA LEU A 34 24.79 -10.74 1.71
C LEU A 34 25.60 -9.45 1.69
N GLN A 35 25.86 -8.84 2.85
CA GLN A 35 26.73 -7.67 2.95
C GLN A 35 28.15 -7.95 2.43
N ASN A 36 28.74 -9.08 2.80
CA ASN A 36 30.08 -9.49 2.33
C ASN A 36 30.13 -9.73 0.81
N MET A 37 28.99 -10.05 0.19
CA MET A 37 28.81 -10.13 -1.27
C MET A 37 28.57 -8.75 -1.91
N GLY A 38 28.57 -7.66 -1.14
CA GLY A 38 28.34 -6.29 -1.61
C GLY A 38 26.88 -5.86 -1.70
N VAL A 39 25.94 -6.66 -1.19
CA VAL A 39 24.50 -6.30 -1.16
C VAL A 39 24.30 -5.23 -0.08
N LYS A 40 23.64 -4.13 -0.45
CA LYS A 40 23.34 -2.99 0.45
C LYS A 40 21.86 -2.81 0.74
N TYR A 41 21.00 -3.37 -0.10
CA TYR A 41 19.53 -3.16 -0.07
C TYR A 41 18.83 -4.50 -0.13
N ILE A 42 18.03 -4.79 0.89
CA ILE A 42 17.39 -6.10 1.04
C ILE A 42 15.90 -5.93 1.30
N LYS A 43 15.08 -6.60 0.49
CA LYS A 43 13.66 -6.74 0.73
C LYS A 43 13.37 -8.07 1.40
N VAL A 44 12.90 -8.02 2.63
CA VAL A 44 12.39 -9.18 3.36
C VAL A 44 10.99 -9.52 2.81
N ILE A 45 10.82 -10.77 2.38
CA ILE A 45 9.60 -11.23 1.70
C ILE A 45 8.59 -11.92 2.62
N ASP A 46 8.79 -11.86 3.95
CA ASP A 46 7.78 -12.29 4.92
C ASP A 46 6.48 -11.50 4.74
N ASP A 47 5.33 -12.16 4.77
CA ASP A 47 4.01 -11.50 4.72
C ASP A 47 3.78 -10.58 5.92
N SER A 48 4.33 -10.92 7.08
CA SER A 48 4.43 -10.06 8.25
C SER A 48 5.73 -10.36 8.99
N PHE A 49 6.57 -9.33 9.15
CA PHE A 49 7.87 -9.50 9.81
C PHE A 49 7.72 -9.66 11.32
N LEU A 50 6.75 -8.99 11.93
CA LEU A 50 6.46 -9.10 13.37
C LEU A 50 5.26 -10.03 13.60
N GLU A 51 5.52 -11.31 13.81
CA GLU A 51 4.49 -12.31 14.15
C GLU A 51 4.84 -12.99 15.46
N GLN A 52 3.83 -13.35 16.23
CA GLN A 52 3.82 -14.19 17.44
C GLN A 52 5.08 -14.13 18.34
N GLU A 53 6.14 -14.87 18.01
CA GLU A 53 7.34 -15.01 18.81
C GLU A 53 8.33 -13.84 18.67
N ARG A 54 8.16 -12.97 17.66
CA ARG A 54 9.01 -11.79 17.45
C ARG A 54 8.53 -10.63 18.33
N ASN A 55 8.70 -10.82 19.65
CA ASN A 55 8.38 -9.83 20.67
C ASN A 55 9.46 -8.74 20.76
N GLU A 56 9.37 -7.82 21.74
CA GLU A 56 10.33 -6.76 21.97
C GLU A 56 11.75 -7.29 22.23
N GLN A 57 11.88 -8.35 23.06
CA GLN A 57 13.17 -8.94 23.35
C GLN A 57 13.85 -9.51 22.10
N TRP A 58 13.07 -10.14 21.20
CA TRP A 58 13.54 -10.61 19.91
C TRP A 58 14.03 -9.44 19.04
N ALA A 59 13.28 -8.35 18.96
CA ALA A 59 13.64 -7.17 18.17
C ALA A 59 14.92 -6.51 18.71
N LYS A 60 15.07 -6.43 20.02
CA LYS A 60 16.26 -5.93 20.69
C LYS A 60 17.48 -6.82 20.39
N GLU A 61 17.37 -8.13 20.56
CA GLU A 61 18.44 -9.08 20.26
C GLU A 61 18.87 -9.00 18.78
N PHE A 62 17.90 -8.91 17.87
CA PHE A 62 18.17 -8.74 16.44
C PHE A 62 18.98 -7.46 16.17
N CYS A 63 18.56 -6.34 16.72
CA CYS A 63 19.26 -5.07 16.60
C CYS A 63 20.69 -5.12 17.17
N GLU A 64 20.86 -5.67 18.38
CA GLU A 64 22.17 -5.81 19.03
C GLU A 64 23.14 -6.67 18.21
N LYS A 65 22.67 -7.78 17.65
CA LYS A 65 23.49 -8.64 16.79
C LYS A 65 23.86 -7.98 15.46
N ILE A 66 22.93 -7.27 14.82
CA ILE A 66 23.23 -6.46 13.62
C ILE A 66 24.34 -5.47 13.91
N LYS A 67 24.25 -4.72 15.00
CA LYS A 67 25.25 -3.72 15.39
C LYS A 67 26.60 -4.35 15.75
N SER A 68 26.60 -5.41 16.55
CA SER A 68 27.82 -6.06 17.02
C SER A 68 28.64 -6.70 15.88
N ARG A 69 27.98 -7.12 14.78
CA ARG A 69 28.62 -7.65 13.59
C ARG A 69 28.95 -6.57 12.53
N GLY A 70 28.67 -5.31 12.81
CA GLY A 70 28.92 -4.20 11.87
C GLY A 70 28.13 -4.30 10.56
N ILE A 71 26.94 -4.92 10.61
CA ILE A 71 26.07 -5.07 9.44
C ILE A 71 25.40 -3.71 9.17
N ASN A 72 25.60 -3.20 7.95
CA ASN A 72 25.07 -1.92 7.50
C ASN A 72 24.35 -2.11 6.15
N VAL A 73 23.12 -2.61 6.21
CA VAL A 73 22.25 -2.83 5.06
C VAL A 73 20.91 -2.12 5.29
N SER A 74 20.32 -1.62 4.22
CA SER A 74 18.99 -1.03 4.27
C SER A 74 17.93 -2.10 4.04
N LEU A 75 16.96 -2.20 4.96
CA LEU A 75 15.96 -3.25 4.98
C LEU A 75 14.56 -2.69 4.67
N ARG A 76 13.78 -3.46 3.94
CA ARG A 76 12.34 -3.30 3.78
C ARG A 76 11.61 -4.58 4.17
N GLY A 77 10.50 -4.45 4.90
CA GLY A 77 9.65 -5.59 5.28
C GLY A 77 8.17 -5.33 5.09
N SER A 78 7.36 -6.21 5.64
CA SER A 78 5.90 -6.06 5.72
C SER A 78 5.43 -6.22 7.16
N LEU A 79 4.40 -5.47 7.56
CA LEU A 79 3.83 -5.47 8.91
C LEU A 79 2.30 -5.54 8.85
N LYS A 80 1.71 -6.08 9.90
CA LYS A 80 0.31 -5.86 10.26
C LYS A 80 0.21 -4.72 11.26
N ALA A 81 -0.80 -3.88 11.15
CA ALA A 81 -0.96 -2.72 12.02
C ALA A 81 -1.09 -3.09 13.51
N ASP A 82 -1.79 -4.17 13.82
CA ASP A 82 -1.97 -4.69 15.18
C ASP A 82 -0.68 -5.22 15.85
N GLN A 83 0.39 -5.44 15.07
CA GLN A 83 1.70 -5.90 15.55
C GLN A 83 2.71 -4.77 15.78
N VAL A 84 2.35 -3.55 15.44
CA VAL A 84 3.24 -2.37 15.57
C VAL A 84 3.24 -1.89 17.01
N GLU A 85 4.43 -1.93 17.64
CA GLU A 85 4.70 -1.43 18.98
C GLU A 85 5.95 -0.55 18.96
N ASP A 86 5.95 0.50 19.78
CA ASP A 86 6.94 1.59 19.73
C ASP A 86 8.40 1.08 19.88
N GLU A 87 8.67 0.30 20.92
CA GLU A 87 10.03 -0.22 21.17
C GLU A 87 10.47 -1.21 20.10
N LYS A 88 9.58 -2.06 19.58
CA LYS A 88 9.91 -2.97 18.47
C LYS A 88 10.33 -2.18 17.23
N ILE A 89 9.58 -1.15 16.86
CA ILE A 89 9.87 -0.34 15.67
C ILE A 89 11.18 0.44 15.85
N LYS A 90 11.44 0.96 17.03
CA LYS A 90 12.72 1.59 17.36
C LYS A 90 13.90 0.65 17.08
N TYR A 91 13.87 -0.58 17.62
CA TYR A 91 14.93 -1.56 17.39
C TYR A 91 15.06 -1.95 15.92
N LEU A 92 13.94 -2.11 15.21
CA LEU A 92 13.98 -2.41 13.78
C LEU A 92 14.56 -1.26 12.96
N LYS A 93 14.20 -0.01 13.30
CA LYS A 93 14.80 1.17 12.66
C LYS A 93 16.32 1.20 12.86
N GLU A 94 16.78 0.98 14.09
CA GLU A 94 18.19 0.92 14.44
C GLU A 94 18.93 -0.27 13.80
N ALA A 95 18.21 -1.37 13.48
CA ALA A 95 18.73 -2.51 12.73
C ALA A 95 18.77 -2.30 11.21
N GLY A 96 18.35 -1.12 10.71
CA GLY A 96 18.43 -0.76 9.31
C GLY A 96 17.12 -0.83 8.52
N PHE A 97 15.99 -1.08 9.17
CA PHE A 97 14.70 -0.99 8.48
C PHE A 97 14.38 0.45 8.09
N HIS A 98 14.21 0.66 6.81
CA HIS A 98 13.97 1.94 6.16
C HIS A 98 12.48 2.15 5.86
N SER A 99 11.80 1.10 5.43
CA SER A 99 10.39 1.16 5.03
C SER A 99 9.65 -0.14 5.33
N PHE A 100 8.33 -0.03 5.50
CA PHE A 100 7.45 -1.17 5.58
C PHE A 100 6.24 -1.05 4.65
N ALA A 101 5.85 -2.19 4.06
CA ALA A 101 4.49 -2.35 3.59
C ALA A 101 3.61 -2.66 4.81
N CYS A 102 2.56 -1.88 5.04
CA CYS A 102 1.66 -2.05 6.17
C CYS A 102 0.23 -2.27 5.69
N GLY A 103 -0.39 -3.35 6.15
CA GLY A 103 -1.79 -3.68 5.85
C GLY A 103 -2.75 -2.82 6.68
N ILE A 104 -3.01 -1.60 6.24
CA ILE A 104 -3.99 -0.68 6.83
C ILE A 104 -5.40 -1.02 6.36
N GLU A 105 -5.53 -1.39 5.12
CA GLU A 105 -6.68 -1.89 4.37
C GLU A 105 -7.81 -0.87 4.20
N ASN A 106 -8.27 -0.19 5.26
CA ASN A 106 -9.39 0.76 5.18
C ASN A 106 -9.36 1.74 6.36
N GLY A 107 -9.95 2.91 6.18
CA GLY A 107 -10.14 3.94 7.19
C GLY A 107 -11.51 3.89 7.91
N SER A 108 -12.30 2.83 7.69
CA SER A 108 -13.61 2.63 8.32
C SER A 108 -13.64 1.34 9.15
N ASN A 109 -14.11 1.42 10.39
CA ASN A 109 -14.28 0.24 11.24
C ASN A 109 -15.31 -0.76 10.70
N THR A 110 -16.35 -0.30 10.02
CA THR A 110 -17.37 -1.18 9.42
C THR A 110 -16.79 -1.97 8.26
N ALA A 111 -16.00 -1.33 7.40
CA ALA A 111 -15.28 -1.99 6.32
C ALA A 111 -14.24 -2.99 6.86
N LEU A 112 -13.42 -2.61 7.85
CA LEU A 112 -12.42 -3.50 8.47
C LEU A 112 -13.06 -4.76 9.05
N LYS A 113 -14.20 -4.63 9.76
CA LYS A 113 -14.96 -5.77 10.27
C LYS A 113 -15.51 -6.65 9.15
N ARG A 114 -16.05 -6.05 8.08
CA ARG A 114 -16.55 -6.77 6.91
C ARG A 114 -15.45 -7.55 6.19
N MET A 115 -14.25 -6.98 6.12
CA MET A 115 -13.04 -7.62 5.58
C MET A 115 -12.44 -8.67 6.53
N ASN A 116 -13.02 -8.86 7.72
CA ASN A 116 -12.54 -9.77 8.76
C ASN A 116 -11.06 -9.52 9.12
N LYS A 117 -10.71 -8.23 9.29
CA LYS A 117 -9.38 -7.83 9.77
C LYS A 117 -9.31 -7.89 11.28
N SER A 118 -8.14 -8.33 11.82
CA SER A 118 -7.86 -8.29 13.25
C SER A 118 -7.61 -6.87 13.74
N ALA A 119 -6.97 -6.05 12.92
CA ALA A 119 -6.68 -4.66 13.25
C ALA A 119 -7.95 -3.79 13.19
N SER A 120 -8.17 -2.98 14.22
CA SER A 120 -9.16 -1.92 14.28
C SER A 120 -8.64 -0.62 13.63
N LEU A 121 -9.51 0.38 13.45
CA LEU A 121 -9.09 1.72 13.02
C LEU A 121 -8.09 2.34 14.00
N GLU A 122 -8.28 2.13 15.30
CA GLU A 122 -7.37 2.62 16.35
C GLU A 122 -5.99 1.95 16.25
N ASP A 123 -5.94 0.66 15.93
CA ASP A 123 -4.68 -0.04 15.69
C ASP A 123 -3.96 0.53 14.47
N ASN A 124 -4.70 0.83 13.39
CA ASN A 124 -4.16 1.46 12.19
C ASN A 124 -3.56 2.84 12.51
N LYS A 125 -4.30 3.69 13.23
CA LYS A 125 -3.83 5.03 13.64
C LYS A 125 -2.59 4.95 14.51
N ARG A 126 -2.63 4.15 15.57
CA ARG A 126 -1.49 3.91 16.47
C ARG A 126 -0.26 3.43 15.69
N ALA A 127 -0.43 2.47 14.78
CA ALA A 127 0.66 1.95 13.98
C ALA A 127 1.30 3.03 13.10
N LEU A 128 0.48 3.84 12.43
CA LEU A 128 0.97 4.92 11.58
C LEU A 128 1.71 5.99 12.37
N ASP A 129 1.18 6.38 13.54
CA ASP A 129 1.82 7.36 14.42
C ASP A 129 3.20 6.89 14.91
N ILE A 130 3.31 5.61 15.31
CA ILE A 130 4.57 4.99 15.72
C ILE A 130 5.57 4.96 14.55
N LEU A 131 5.15 4.50 13.38
CA LEU A 131 6.01 4.42 12.19
C LEU A 131 6.50 5.81 11.75
N LYS A 132 5.63 6.82 11.79
CA LYS A 132 5.99 8.23 11.52
C LYS A 132 7.01 8.76 12.53
N LYS A 133 6.78 8.51 13.82
CA LYS A 133 7.68 8.90 14.92
C LYS A 133 9.11 8.41 14.70
N HIS A 134 9.27 7.18 14.18
CA HIS A 134 10.59 6.58 13.93
C HIS A 134 11.13 6.85 12.51
N GLY A 135 10.50 7.72 11.72
CA GLY A 135 10.96 8.07 10.38
C GLY A 135 11.00 6.88 9.42
N ILE A 136 10.00 6.01 9.51
CA ILE A 136 9.81 4.85 8.63
C ILE A 136 8.87 5.24 7.48
N TYR A 137 9.27 4.99 6.25
CA TYR A 137 8.37 5.10 5.11
C TYR A 137 7.34 3.98 5.12
N VAL A 138 6.07 4.34 4.98
CA VAL A 138 4.96 3.37 5.01
C VAL A 138 4.29 3.29 3.66
N GLN A 139 4.39 2.14 2.99
CA GLN A 139 3.53 1.83 1.86
C GLN A 139 2.27 1.13 2.39
N ALA A 140 1.18 1.88 2.48
CA ALA A 140 -0.07 1.34 2.99
C ALA A 140 -0.77 0.46 1.94
N GLY A 141 -1.10 -0.77 2.34
CA GLY A 141 -2.13 -1.55 1.68
C GLY A 141 -3.47 -0.90 1.98
N PHE A 142 -4.18 -0.44 0.94
CA PHE A 142 -5.44 0.24 1.11
C PHE A 142 -6.45 -0.27 0.10
N ILE A 143 -7.69 -0.52 0.53
CA ILE A 143 -8.79 -1.02 -0.30
C ILE A 143 -9.97 -0.12 -0.08
N LEU A 144 -10.23 0.71 -1.09
CA LEU A 144 -11.30 1.69 -1.03
C LEU A 144 -12.66 1.08 -1.36
N PHE A 145 -12.68 0.08 -2.26
CA PHE A 145 -13.91 -0.50 -2.77
C PHE A 145 -13.98 -2.02 -2.57
N ASP A 146 -15.08 -2.48 -2.03
CA ASP A 146 -15.56 -3.87 -2.09
C ASP A 146 -17.02 -3.89 -2.58
N ASP A 147 -17.63 -5.07 -2.70
CA ASP A 147 -19.00 -5.25 -3.20
C ASP A 147 -20.08 -4.56 -2.34
N ASN A 148 -19.81 -4.31 -1.06
CA ASN A 148 -20.73 -3.73 -0.10
C ASN A 148 -20.24 -2.40 0.50
N THR A 149 -19.26 -1.76 -0.12
CA THR A 149 -18.82 -0.43 0.30
C THR A 149 -20.00 0.53 0.32
N THR A 150 -20.13 1.32 1.39
CA THR A 150 -21.14 2.36 1.52
C THR A 150 -20.57 3.75 1.21
N PHE A 151 -21.46 4.69 0.88
CA PHE A 151 -21.04 6.06 0.61
C PHE A 151 -20.46 6.74 1.87
N GLU A 152 -20.96 6.40 3.06
CA GLU A 152 -20.42 6.89 4.33
C GLU A 152 -19.00 6.38 4.57
N GLU A 153 -18.73 5.10 4.31
CA GLU A 153 -17.36 4.55 4.39
C GLU A 153 -16.38 5.26 3.44
N LEU A 154 -16.83 5.72 2.28
CA LEU A 154 -15.98 6.51 1.38
C LEU A 154 -15.62 7.87 1.97
N LYS A 155 -16.54 8.51 2.70
CA LYS A 155 -16.25 9.76 3.43
C LYS A 155 -15.29 9.52 4.58
N GLU A 156 -15.49 8.48 5.39
CA GLU A 156 -14.57 8.07 6.45
C GLU A 156 -13.16 7.79 5.90
N ASN A 157 -13.07 7.09 4.76
CA ASN A 157 -11.81 6.83 4.08
C ASN A 157 -11.12 8.10 3.58
N TYR A 158 -11.89 9.08 3.06
CA TYR A 158 -11.34 10.37 2.67
C TYR A 158 -10.72 11.09 3.87
N GLU A 159 -11.45 11.19 4.99
CA GLU A 159 -10.95 11.86 6.20
C GLU A 159 -9.69 11.14 6.75
N PHE A 160 -9.68 9.82 6.78
CA PHE A 160 -8.51 9.04 7.16
C PHE A 160 -7.30 9.30 6.25
N LEU A 161 -7.50 9.30 4.93
CA LEU A 161 -6.43 9.55 3.97
C LEU A 161 -5.92 11.00 4.01
N ARG A 162 -6.75 11.96 4.44
CA ARG A 162 -6.35 13.36 4.69
C ARG A 162 -5.56 13.50 5.99
N GLU A 163 -5.96 12.82 7.06
CA GLU A 163 -5.24 12.79 8.35
C GLU A 163 -3.85 12.16 8.19
N TYR A 164 -3.76 11.10 7.38
CA TYR A 164 -2.53 10.36 7.09
C TYR A 164 -2.06 10.54 5.64
N ASP A 165 -2.06 11.77 5.15
CA ASP A 165 -1.70 12.08 3.76
C ASP A 165 -0.26 11.72 3.39
N TRP A 166 0.61 11.60 4.36
CA TRP A 166 2.01 11.21 4.24
C TRP A 166 2.24 9.73 3.89
N ILE A 167 1.27 8.82 4.14
CA ILE A 167 1.42 7.40 3.78
C ILE A 167 1.43 7.20 2.27
N ILE A 168 2.30 6.28 1.82
CA ILE A 168 2.44 5.99 0.40
C ILE A 168 1.32 5.04 -0.04
N THR A 169 0.48 5.49 -0.97
CA THR A 169 -0.54 4.67 -1.64
C THR A 169 -0.38 4.80 -3.16
N LYS A 170 -0.79 3.79 -3.92
CA LYS A 170 -0.83 3.87 -5.39
C LYS A 170 -2.07 4.63 -5.86
N GLY A 171 -2.15 5.94 -5.57
CA GLY A 171 -3.32 6.77 -5.83
C GLY A 171 -4.45 6.50 -4.84
N ILE A 172 -5.64 7.02 -5.17
CA ILE A 172 -6.85 6.93 -4.36
C ILE A 172 -7.80 5.81 -4.79
N PHE A 173 -7.54 5.15 -5.93
CA PHE A 173 -8.39 4.07 -6.41
C PHE A 173 -7.77 2.71 -6.10
N SER A 174 -8.51 1.89 -5.38
CA SER A 174 -8.18 0.49 -5.12
C SER A 174 -9.46 -0.32 -4.91
N GLU A 175 -9.50 -1.51 -5.45
CA GLU A 175 -10.64 -2.42 -5.30
C GLU A 175 -10.19 -3.74 -4.68
N MET A 176 -11.11 -4.40 -3.94
CA MET A 176 -10.88 -5.73 -3.40
C MET A 176 -10.60 -6.71 -4.53
N PHE A 177 -9.51 -7.44 -4.42
CA PHE A 177 -9.15 -8.45 -5.40
C PHE A 177 -9.91 -9.75 -5.15
N ALA A 178 -10.78 -10.15 -6.07
CA ALA A 178 -11.60 -11.35 -5.98
C ALA A 178 -10.90 -12.54 -6.67
N ALA A 179 -9.81 -13.04 -6.05
CA ALA A 179 -9.09 -14.21 -6.54
C ALA A 179 -9.89 -15.50 -6.32
N ASP A 180 -9.85 -16.41 -7.31
CA ASP A 180 -10.46 -17.72 -7.17
C ASP A 180 -9.89 -18.50 -5.99
N GLY A 181 -10.75 -19.25 -5.30
CA GLY A 181 -10.40 -20.01 -4.09
C GLY A 181 -10.33 -19.18 -2.80
N THR A 182 -10.60 -17.88 -2.84
CA THR A 182 -10.73 -17.07 -1.62
C THR A 182 -12.14 -17.12 -1.06
N LEU A 183 -12.27 -16.98 0.28
CA LEU A 183 -13.59 -16.90 0.93
C LEU A 183 -14.44 -15.74 0.40
N TYR A 184 -13.80 -14.64 0.05
CA TYR A 184 -14.45 -13.49 -0.53
C TYR A 184 -15.07 -13.82 -1.91
N THR A 185 -14.32 -14.45 -2.80
CA THR A 185 -14.82 -14.85 -4.12
C THR A 185 -15.92 -15.89 -4.03
N GLU A 186 -15.79 -16.86 -3.11
CA GLU A 186 -16.85 -17.87 -2.89
C GLU A 186 -18.14 -17.23 -2.33
N LYS A 187 -18.03 -16.20 -1.50
CA LYS A 187 -19.19 -15.40 -1.06
C LYS A 187 -19.84 -14.70 -2.26
N LEU A 188 -19.06 -14.00 -3.09
CA LEU A 188 -19.56 -13.31 -4.29
C LEU A 188 -20.27 -14.25 -5.26
N LYS A 189 -19.73 -15.46 -5.46
CA LYS A 189 -20.35 -16.51 -6.29
C LYS A 189 -21.70 -16.95 -5.72
N LYS A 190 -21.79 -17.16 -4.40
CA LYS A 190 -23.03 -17.54 -3.73
C LYS A 190 -24.10 -16.45 -3.79
N GLU A 191 -23.70 -15.20 -3.79
CA GLU A 191 -24.58 -14.03 -3.86
C GLU A 191 -24.89 -13.59 -5.31
N ASP A 192 -24.42 -14.33 -6.31
CA ASP A 192 -24.56 -14.04 -7.76
C ASP A 192 -24.07 -12.64 -8.15
N LYS A 193 -23.01 -12.18 -7.48
CA LYS A 193 -22.42 -10.86 -7.70
C LYS A 193 -21.26 -10.83 -8.70
N ILE A 194 -20.82 -11.98 -9.19
CA ILE A 194 -19.75 -12.06 -10.21
C ILE A 194 -20.31 -11.66 -11.57
N VAL A 195 -19.82 -10.55 -12.11
CA VAL A 195 -20.24 -10.01 -13.39
C VAL A 195 -19.42 -10.59 -14.55
N LYS A 196 -18.14 -10.86 -14.33
CA LYS A 196 -17.23 -11.39 -15.33
C LYS A 196 -16.09 -12.14 -14.68
N ASN A 197 -15.85 -13.37 -15.14
CA ASN A 197 -14.61 -14.08 -14.87
C ASN A 197 -13.53 -13.56 -15.82
N ASP A 198 -12.41 -13.10 -15.30
CA ASP A 198 -11.24 -12.76 -16.10
C ASP A 198 -10.31 -13.96 -16.17
N VAL A 199 -9.66 -14.16 -17.33
CA VAL A 199 -8.73 -15.27 -17.61
C VAL A 199 -7.51 -15.28 -16.66
N TYR A 200 -7.28 -14.19 -15.95
CA TYR A 200 -6.17 -14.02 -15.00
C TYR A 200 -6.61 -13.98 -13.51
N ASP A 201 -7.67 -14.70 -13.17
CA ASP A 201 -8.13 -14.93 -11.78
C ASP A 201 -8.64 -13.69 -11.00
N ASN A 202 -8.91 -12.57 -11.67
CA ASN A 202 -9.53 -11.42 -11.04
C ASN A 202 -11.01 -11.32 -11.45
N ASN A 203 -11.88 -11.95 -10.66
CA ASN A 203 -13.31 -11.88 -10.91
C ASN A 203 -13.80 -10.44 -10.72
N LYS A 204 -14.59 -9.93 -11.66
CA LYS A 204 -15.25 -8.64 -11.54
C LYS A 204 -16.60 -8.84 -10.88
N TYR A 205 -16.90 -7.95 -9.94
CA TYR A 205 -18.13 -7.99 -9.15
C TYR A 205 -18.89 -6.66 -9.22
N GLU A 206 -20.16 -6.72 -8.91
CA GLU A 206 -21.04 -5.55 -8.91
C GLU A 206 -20.93 -4.77 -7.60
N ILE A 207 -20.89 -3.43 -7.71
CA ILE A 207 -21.06 -2.49 -6.60
C ILE A 207 -22.54 -2.12 -6.56
N VAL A 208 -23.21 -2.41 -5.43
CA VAL A 208 -24.65 -2.33 -5.30
C VAL A 208 -25.15 -0.91 -5.08
N ASP A 209 -24.46 -0.12 -4.25
CA ASP A 209 -24.87 1.26 -3.91
C ASP A 209 -24.67 2.19 -5.13
N PRO A 210 -25.72 2.88 -5.62
CA PRO A 210 -25.60 3.77 -6.78
C PRO A 210 -24.64 4.94 -6.60
N LYS A 211 -24.57 5.54 -5.40
CA LYS A 211 -23.63 6.63 -5.09
C LYS A 211 -22.19 6.12 -5.09
N VAL A 212 -21.98 4.95 -4.51
CA VAL A 212 -20.67 4.28 -4.53
C VAL A 212 -20.26 3.93 -5.95
N LYS A 213 -21.18 3.44 -6.78
CA LYS A 213 -20.93 3.10 -8.20
C LYS A 213 -20.52 4.34 -9.01
N LEU A 214 -21.19 5.48 -8.82
CA LEU A 214 -20.81 6.76 -9.43
C LEU A 214 -19.40 7.17 -9.01
N THR A 215 -19.12 7.15 -7.71
CA THR A 215 -17.81 7.48 -7.14
C THR A 215 -16.73 6.53 -7.68
N TYR A 216 -16.99 5.22 -7.69
CA TYR A 216 -16.08 4.21 -8.23
C TYR A 216 -15.69 4.50 -9.68
N ASN A 217 -16.67 4.77 -10.56
CA ASN A 217 -16.42 5.04 -11.97
C ASN A 217 -15.58 6.32 -12.16
N ALA A 218 -15.88 7.37 -11.40
CA ALA A 218 -15.16 8.63 -11.43
C ALA A 218 -13.69 8.47 -10.98
N LEU A 219 -13.45 7.86 -9.80
CA LEU A 219 -12.12 7.66 -9.26
C LEU A 219 -11.29 6.69 -10.10
N LYS A 220 -11.90 5.64 -10.66
CA LYS A 220 -11.23 4.71 -11.57
C LYS A 220 -10.74 5.39 -12.84
N LYS A 221 -11.59 6.23 -13.45
CA LYS A 221 -11.23 6.98 -14.65
C LYS A 221 -10.11 7.98 -14.38
N TRP A 222 -10.19 8.70 -13.27
CA TRP A 222 -9.17 9.63 -12.81
C TRP A 222 -7.84 8.92 -12.59
N HIS A 223 -7.82 7.88 -11.77
CA HIS A 223 -6.63 7.11 -11.46
C HIS A 223 -5.92 6.56 -12.70
N LYS A 224 -6.67 6.01 -13.66
CA LYS A 224 -6.12 5.50 -14.93
C LYS A 224 -5.37 6.54 -15.75
N SER A 225 -5.71 7.82 -15.62
CA SER A 225 -5.08 8.88 -16.41
C SER A 225 -3.61 9.14 -16.04
N HIS A 226 -3.18 8.78 -14.82
CA HIS A 226 -1.85 9.08 -14.31
C HIS A 226 -1.22 7.97 -13.43
N MET A 227 -1.83 6.79 -13.32
CA MET A 227 -1.34 5.71 -12.45
C MET A 227 0.12 5.33 -12.69
N LYS A 228 0.62 5.45 -13.94
CA LYS A 228 2.01 5.15 -14.29
C LYS A 228 3.02 6.08 -13.58
N LEU A 229 2.61 7.29 -13.20
CA LEU A 229 3.47 8.20 -12.44
C LEU A 229 3.75 7.65 -11.04
N TYR A 230 2.75 7.03 -10.41
CA TYR A 230 2.93 6.36 -9.12
C TYR A 230 3.92 5.20 -9.19
N ASP A 231 3.88 4.40 -10.25
CA ASP A 231 4.81 3.27 -10.43
C ASP A 231 6.27 3.77 -10.53
N MET A 232 6.48 4.88 -11.24
CA MET A 232 7.81 5.51 -11.37
C MET A 232 8.32 6.09 -10.05
N ILE A 233 7.45 6.72 -9.24
CA ILE A 233 7.85 7.54 -8.09
C ILE A 233 7.92 6.71 -6.81
N ILE A 234 7.00 5.75 -6.60
CA ILE A 234 6.88 5.03 -5.33
C ILE A 234 8.02 4.03 -5.12
N ASP A 235 8.46 3.36 -6.16
CA ASP A 235 9.45 2.29 -6.03
C ASP A 235 10.79 2.79 -5.44
N PRO A 236 11.33 3.94 -5.86
CA PRO A 236 12.53 4.50 -5.23
C PRO A 236 12.38 4.85 -3.75
N ILE A 237 11.19 5.26 -3.29
CA ILE A 237 10.96 5.64 -1.90
C ILE A 237 10.68 4.41 -1.02
N SER A 238 9.82 3.53 -1.51
CA SER A 238 9.28 2.43 -0.71
C SER A 238 10.13 1.17 -0.72
N SER A 239 11.02 1.03 -1.69
CA SER A 239 11.97 -0.08 -1.79
C SER A 239 13.39 0.45 -1.64
N PRO A 240 14.25 -0.21 -0.85
CA PRO A 240 15.63 0.21 -0.73
C PRO A 240 16.31 0.28 -2.09
N LYS A 241 16.85 1.44 -2.44
CA LYS A 241 17.52 1.73 -3.72
C LYS A 241 18.84 2.47 -3.47
N ALA A 242 19.69 2.51 -4.49
CA ALA A 242 20.94 3.25 -4.46
C ALA A 242 20.70 4.75 -4.71
N ILE A 243 19.89 5.39 -3.89
CA ILE A 243 19.65 6.84 -3.91
C ILE A 243 20.03 7.44 -2.56
N ASP A 244 20.43 8.70 -2.56
CA ASP A 244 20.72 9.45 -1.35
C ASP A 244 19.44 10.05 -0.73
N GLU A 245 19.56 10.61 0.47
CA GLU A 245 18.44 11.26 1.17
C GLU A 245 17.80 12.40 0.35
N THR A 246 18.59 13.10 -0.46
CA THR A 246 18.09 14.16 -1.36
C THR A 246 17.22 13.57 -2.45
N GLY A 247 17.62 12.42 -3.00
CA GLY A 247 16.84 11.68 -3.99
C GLY A 247 15.56 11.16 -3.41
N GLU A 248 15.62 10.51 -2.25
CA GLU A 248 14.42 10.04 -1.54
C GLU A 248 13.42 11.16 -1.31
N LYS A 249 13.89 12.28 -0.76
CA LYS A 249 13.03 13.46 -0.53
C LYS A 249 12.43 13.97 -1.83
N SER A 250 13.22 14.06 -2.89
CA SER A 250 12.73 14.56 -4.19
C SER A 250 11.65 13.66 -4.79
N PHE A 251 11.82 12.34 -4.74
CA PHE A 251 10.77 11.39 -5.15
C PHE A 251 9.54 11.48 -4.25
N TYR A 252 9.74 11.60 -2.94
CA TYR A 252 8.64 11.74 -1.99
C TYR A 252 7.84 13.04 -2.21
N ASP A 253 8.50 14.15 -2.52
CA ASP A 253 7.84 15.42 -2.82
C ASP A 253 6.95 15.31 -4.08
N LEU A 254 7.41 14.57 -5.12
CA LEU A 254 6.57 14.29 -6.31
C LEU A 254 5.37 13.39 -5.96
N PHE A 255 5.59 12.35 -5.16
CA PHE A 255 4.51 11.49 -4.67
C PHE A 255 3.48 12.31 -3.89
N TYR A 256 3.94 13.15 -2.96
CA TYR A 256 3.07 13.94 -2.10
C TYR A 256 2.19 14.92 -2.90
N GLN A 257 2.76 15.57 -3.93
CA GLN A 257 2.01 16.42 -4.84
C GLN A 257 0.89 15.65 -5.58
N LEU A 258 1.18 14.45 -6.09
CA LEU A 258 0.18 13.58 -6.71
C LEU A 258 -0.92 13.18 -5.71
N LYS A 259 -0.52 12.78 -4.50
CA LYS A 259 -1.43 12.38 -3.43
C LYS A 259 -2.41 13.49 -3.06
N LEU A 260 -1.91 14.72 -2.86
CA LEU A 260 -2.77 15.87 -2.56
C LEU A 260 -3.76 16.15 -3.68
N LYS A 261 -3.31 16.10 -4.94
CA LYS A 261 -4.18 16.30 -6.10
C LYS A 261 -5.29 15.26 -6.18
N ASP A 262 -4.95 14.00 -5.87
CA ASP A 262 -5.91 12.91 -5.84
C ASP A 262 -6.94 13.07 -4.71
N LEU A 263 -6.50 13.50 -3.53
CA LEU A 263 -7.41 13.74 -2.40
C LEU A 263 -8.35 14.91 -2.69
N ASP A 264 -7.87 15.98 -3.31
CA ASP A 264 -8.72 17.11 -3.72
C ASP A 264 -9.78 16.67 -4.76
N PHE A 265 -9.38 15.82 -5.70
CA PHE A 265 -10.31 15.24 -6.67
C PHE A 265 -11.34 14.31 -6.00
N MET A 266 -10.91 13.44 -5.07
CA MET A 266 -11.81 12.59 -4.31
C MET A 266 -12.85 13.42 -3.54
N LYS A 267 -12.42 14.50 -2.87
CA LYS A 267 -13.34 15.41 -2.16
C LYS A 267 -14.39 16.00 -3.08
N MET A 268 -13.96 16.50 -4.23
CA MET A 268 -14.87 17.05 -5.24
C MET A 268 -15.92 16.01 -5.67
N VAL A 269 -15.50 14.77 -5.95
CA VAL A 269 -16.42 13.70 -6.37
C VAL A 269 -17.41 13.37 -5.26
N LEU A 270 -16.95 13.23 -4.02
CA LEU A 270 -17.83 12.94 -2.88
C LEU A 270 -18.86 14.03 -2.67
N ASP A 271 -18.46 15.29 -2.71
CA ASP A 271 -19.36 16.44 -2.56
C ASP A 271 -20.40 16.54 -3.69
N ASP A 272 -20.00 16.27 -4.93
CA ASP A 272 -20.89 16.30 -6.08
C ASP A 272 -21.91 15.16 -6.03
N VAL A 273 -21.47 13.93 -5.68
CA VAL A 273 -22.34 12.76 -5.53
C VAL A 273 -23.34 12.96 -4.37
N GLU A 274 -22.89 13.54 -3.26
CA GLU A 274 -23.74 13.85 -2.12
C GLU A 274 -24.85 14.86 -2.49
N ARG A 275 -24.53 15.85 -3.34
CA ARG A 275 -25.49 16.84 -3.87
C ARG A 275 -26.41 16.30 -4.97
N GLY A 276 -26.22 15.05 -5.39
CA GLY A 276 -27.07 14.39 -6.37
C GLY A 276 -26.74 14.67 -7.83
N ILE A 277 -25.46 14.90 -8.13
CA ILE A 277 -25.00 15.07 -9.54
C ILE A 277 -25.39 13.83 -10.37
N THR A 278 -25.76 14.07 -11.63
CA THR A 278 -26.04 12.98 -12.57
C THR A 278 -24.74 12.31 -13.05
N GLU A 279 -24.84 11.05 -13.48
CA GLU A 279 -23.68 10.31 -14.04
C GLU A 279 -23.04 11.04 -15.23
N ARG A 280 -23.88 11.62 -16.09
CA ARG A 280 -23.40 12.37 -17.26
C ARG A 280 -22.61 13.60 -16.85
N GLU A 281 -23.17 14.44 -15.97
CA GLU A 281 -22.49 15.67 -15.49
C GLU A 281 -21.19 15.35 -14.77
N LEU A 282 -21.19 14.32 -13.91
CA LEU A 282 -19.98 13.88 -13.21
C LEU A 282 -18.91 13.41 -14.21
N ASN A 283 -19.29 12.63 -15.22
CA ASN A 283 -18.35 12.16 -16.25
C ASN A 283 -17.76 13.30 -17.08
N GLU A 284 -18.56 14.30 -17.47
CA GLU A 284 -18.09 15.50 -18.15
C GLU A 284 -17.10 16.27 -17.26
N LYS A 285 -17.39 16.41 -15.96
CA LYS A 285 -16.53 17.06 -14.98
C LYS A 285 -15.20 16.33 -14.76
N VAL A 286 -15.23 14.99 -14.68
CA VAL A 286 -14.02 14.15 -14.59
C VAL A 286 -13.11 14.35 -15.80
N ILE A 287 -13.68 14.36 -17.02
CA ILE A 287 -12.92 14.61 -18.24
C ILE A 287 -12.28 16.00 -18.22
N ALA A 288 -13.05 17.02 -17.85
CA ALA A 288 -12.55 18.40 -17.74
C ALA A 288 -11.38 18.50 -16.72
N GLN A 289 -11.48 17.82 -15.58
CA GLN A 289 -10.42 17.77 -14.57
C GLN A 289 -9.17 17.06 -15.10
N ILE A 290 -9.29 15.94 -15.81
CA ILE A 290 -8.16 15.23 -16.41
C ILE A 290 -7.44 16.13 -17.42
N ILE A 291 -8.18 16.78 -18.32
CA ILE A 291 -7.62 17.71 -19.32
C ILE A 291 -6.97 18.91 -18.64
N GLY A 292 -7.66 19.53 -17.68
CA GLY A 292 -7.17 20.72 -16.97
C GLY A 292 -5.90 20.48 -16.13
N ASN A 293 -5.64 19.23 -15.75
CA ASN A 293 -4.42 18.85 -15.00
C ASN A 293 -3.31 18.22 -15.88
N SER A 294 -3.44 18.22 -17.19
CA SER A 294 -2.48 17.59 -18.11
C SER A 294 -1.05 18.15 -17.96
N GLU A 295 -0.90 19.48 -17.84
CA GLU A 295 0.42 20.11 -17.63
C GLU A 295 1.03 19.76 -16.28
N PHE A 296 0.22 19.68 -15.21
CA PHE A 296 0.68 19.21 -13.91
C PHE A 296 1.26 17.78 -14.00
N TYR A 297 0.54 16.85 -14.60
CA TYR A 297 1.03 15.47 -14.78
C TYR A 297 2.25 15.38 -15.69
N SER A 298 2.30 16.20 -16.74
CA SER A 298 3.48 16.32 -17.61
C SER A 298 4.70 16.82 -16.86
N SER A 299 4.52 17.78 -15.95
CA SER A 299 5.59 18.30 -15.09
C SER A 299 6.11 17.24 -14.13
N ILE A 300 5.21 16.53 -13.44
CA ILE A 300 5.57 15.41 -12.54
C ILE A 300 6.34 14.33 -13.31
N ASN A 301 5.88 13.98 -14.52
CA ASN A 301 6.55 12.98 -15.36
C ASN A 301 7.97 13.41 -15.73
N ARG A 302 8.17 14.64 -16.22
CA ARG A 302 9.51 15.18 -16.55
C ARG A 302 10.43 15.16 -15.34
N SER A 303 9.96 15.62 -14.18
CA SER A 303 10.76 15.64 -12.95
C SER A 303 11.12 14.23 -12.48
N GLY A 304 10.16 13.29 -12.51
CA GLY A 304 10.39 11.90 -12.16
C GLY A 304 11.40 11.21 -13.09
N GLN A 305 11.28 11.41 -14.40
CA GLN A 305 12.26 10.89 -15.37
C GLN A 305 13.65 11.45 -15.14
N ALA A 306 13.80 12.75 -14.91
CA ALA A 306 15.09 13.38 -14.61
C ALA A 306 15.72 12.80 -13.32
N LEU A 307 14.92 12.51 -12.29
CA LEU A 307 15.42 11.83 -11.09
C LEU A 307 15.83 10.38 -11.38
N CYS A 308 15.04 9.64 -12.16
CA CYS A 308 15.41 8.27 -12.56
C CYS A 308 16.74 8.25 -13.33
N GLU A 309 16.94 9.17 -14.26
CA GLU A 309 18.20 9.33 -15.02
C GLU A 309 19.38 9.67 -14.07
N LYS A 310 19.19 10.67 -13.18
CA LYS A 310 20.21 11.08 -12.22
C LYS A 310 20.71 9.93 -11.34
N TYR A 311 19.82 9.05 -10.91
CA TYR A 311 20.14 7.93 -10.02
C TYR A 311 20.30 6.59 -10.75
N ASN A 312 20.34 6.61 -12.09
CA ASN A 312 20.47 5.41 -12.94
C ASN A 312 19.45 4.32 -12.59
N LEU A 313 18.19 4.75 -12.36
CA LEU A 313 17.07 3.86 -12.09
C LEU A 313 16.40 3.50 -13.41
N ASN A 314 16.35 2.21 -13.73
CA ASN A 314 15.67 1.74 -14.92
C ASN A 314 14.14 1.86 -14.73
N TYR A 315 13.57 2.88 -15.34
CA TYR A 315 12.14 3.00 -15.54
C TYR A 315 11.86 2.92 -17.05
N ASP A 316 11.51 1.74 -17.52
CA ASP A 316 11.27 1.49 -18.96
C ASP A 316 9.84 1.80 -19.40
N GLY A 317 8.99 2.25 -18.50
CA GLY A 317 7.57 2.53 -18.77
C GLY A 317 6.76 1.31 -19.18
N LYS A 318 7.38 0.11 -19.18
CA LYS A 318 6.70 -1.14 -19.46
C LYS A 318 5.94 -1.58 -18.20
N GLU A 319 4.74 -2.05 -18.42
CA GLU A 319 3.93 -2.66 -17.37
C GLU A 319 4.74 -3.77 -16.71
N ASN A 320 4.92 -3.70 -15.39
CA ASN A 320 5.39 -4.84 -14.64
C ASN A 320 4.33 -5.95 -14.84
N PRO A 321 4.66 -7.09 -15.49
CA PRO A 321 3.68 -8.12 -15.79
C PRO A 321 3.02 -8.74 -14.55
N PHE A 322 3.56 -8.47 -13.35
CA PHE A 322 3.03 -8.91 -12.06
C PHE A 322 2.14 -7.86 -11.36
N ILE A 323 1.92 -6.69 -11.98
CA ILE A 323 1.05 -5.62 -11.48
C ILE A 323 0.04 -5.30 -12.58
N ARG A 324 -0.97 -6.13 -12.70
CA ARG A 324 -2.18 -5.87 -13.49
C ARG A 324 -3.36 -5.60 -12.58
#